data_98e2ae34dc34ef581ffef1a4c94ece9c
#
_entry.id   98e2ae34dc34ef581ffef1a4c94ece9c
#
_cell.length_a   1.000
_cell.length_b   1.000
_cell.length_c   1.000
_cell.angle_alpha   90.00
_cell.angle_beta   90.00
_cell.angle_gamma   90.00
#
_symmetry.space_group_name_H-M   'P 1'
#
loop_
_entity.id
_entity.type
_entity.pdbx_description
1 polymer ?
#
loop_
_entity_poly.entity_id
_entity_poly.type
_entity_poly.pdbx_seq_one_letter_code
_entity_poly.pdbx_strand_id
1 'polypeptide(L)'
;MNILVADDEASIRNLVGQLLEDEGHTVTLAEDGKDALEKFNRGWHEIVFSDIRMPIMTGIELLAEVMKINENTQFIIMTSHASVENSIAALKQGAFDYIIKPFSELDLVVDTAKRAIANLTAIRKQQYLVSTLSRQNVELGDLNKKFREMAIRDGLTGLFNHRHAQDRLNEEYERSRRFQRRFSILFMDVDNFKFFNDNNGHQAGDEVLKTISQLMTSEIRESDLVARWGGEEFIIIAAETNAKQACELAERIRLAVANYAFAHAKQQPLGMVSLSIGVATISNTTEDAQSLVKLADDAVYHAKDHGRNRTVFCVREDVMRRIPR
;
A
#
# COMPACT_ATOMS: atom_id res chain seq x y z
N MET A 1 -20.21 29.57 19.13
CA MET A 1 -19.23 30.02 18.12
C MET A 1 -18.67 31.35 18.57
N ASN A 2 -17.41 31.64 18.17
CA ASN A 2 -16.77 32.93 18.41
C ASN A 2 -16.94 33.81 17.18
N ILE A 3 -17.65 34.93 17.33
CA ILE A 3 -18.00 35.83 16.23
C ILE A 3 -17.35 37.18 16.48
N LEU A 4 -16.75 37.77 15.44
CA LEU A 4 -16.23 39.13 15.47
C LEU A 4 -17.21 40.04 14.72
N VAL A 5 -17.58 41.15 15.33
CA VAL A 5 -18.45 42.21 14.69
C VAL A 5 -17.67 43.50 14.63
N ALA A 6 -17.42 43.96 13.41
CA ALA A 6 -16.68 45.19 13.12
C ALA A 6 -17.61 46.23 12.42
N ASP A 7 -17.79 47.37 13.05
CA ASP A 7 -18.61 48.46 12.55
C ASP A 7 -18.19 49.77 13.23
N ASP A 8 -18.04 50.87 12.52
CA ASP A 8 -17.69 52.16 13.13
C ASP A 8 -18.87 52.79 13.86
N GLU A 9 -20.11 52.42 13.49
CA GLU A 9 -21.33 52.89 14.14
C GLU A 9 -21.66 52.05 15.37
N ALA A 10 -21.47 52.60 16.57
CA ALA A 10 -21.65 51.89 17.83
C ALA A 10 -23.10 51.34 18.03
N SER A 11 -24.12 52.00 17.50
CA SER A 11 -25.49 51.51 17.54
C SER A 11 -25.73 50.22 16.80
N ILE A 12 -25.15 50.10 15.58
CA ILE A 12 -25.23 48.92 14.73
C ILE A 12 -24.38 47.80 15.32
N ARG A 13 -23.12 48.11 15.69
CA ARG A 13 -22.20 47.18 16.31
C ARG A 13 -22.79 46.50 17.52
N ASN A 14 -23.39 47.29 18.44
CA ASN A 14 -23.99 46.74 19.64
C ASN A 14 -25.29 45.95 19.33
N LEU A 15 -26.11 46.40 18.41
CA LEU A 15 -27.31 45.68 18.00
C LEU A 15 -26.98 44.29 17.42
N VAL A 16 -26.06 44.25 16.44
CA VAL A 16 -25.66 42.99 15.87
C VAL A 16 -24.98 42.08 16.90
N GLY A 17 -24.16 42.67 17.79
CA GLY A 17 -23.55 41.92 18.89
C GLY A 17 -24.58 41.28 19.80
N GLN A 18 -25.57 42.07 20.28
CA GLN A 18 -26.63 41.59 21.17
C GLN A 18 -27.45 40.46 20.51
N LEU A 19 -27.86 40.61 19.26
CA LEU A 19 -28.62 39.60 18.51
C LEU A 19 -27.89 38.24 18.49
N LEU A 20 -26.59 38.29 18.26
CA LEU A 20 -25.77 37.10 18.17
C LEU A 20 -25.46 36.49 19.56
N GLU A 21 -25.35 37.33 20.59
CA GLU A 21 -25.22 36.88 21.99
C GLU A 21 -26.51 36.21 22.49
N ASP A 22 -27.68 36.75 22.16
CA ASP A 22 -28.97 36.18 22.48
C ASP A 22 -29.19 34.78 21.87
N GLU A 23 -28.54 34.49 20.72
CA GLU A 23 -28.49 33.16 20.11
C GLU A 23 -27.40 32.25 20.74
N GLY A 24 -26.72 32.68 21.77
CA GLY A 24 -25.76 31.89 22.54
C GLY A 24 -24.34 31.87 21.94
N HIS A 25 -23.97 32.87 21.15
CA HIS A 25 -22.63 33.02 20.61
C HIS A 25 -21.75 33.91 21.49
N THR A 26 -20.43 33.74 21.42
CA THR A 26 -19.48 34.64 22.08
C THR A 26 -19.08 35.69 21.05
N VAL A 27 -19.39 36.96 21.36
CA VAL A 27 -19.17 38.06 20.45
C VAL A 27 -18.02 38.95 20.89
N THR A 28 -17.15 39.30 19.94
CA THR A 28 -16.10 40.30 20.08
C THR A 28 -16.46 41.51 19.22
N LEU A 29 -16.50 42.69 19.79
CA LEU A 29 -16.84 43.93 19.07
C LEU A 29 -15.55 44.66 18.67
N ALA A 30 -15.53 45.25 17.48
CA ALA A 30 -14.43 46.08 16.95
C ALA A 30 -14.95 47.34 16.32
N GLU A 31 -14.28 48.46 16.55
CA GLU A 31 -14.73 49.78 16.11
C GLU A 31 -14.24 50.22 14.73
N ASP A 32 -13.23 49.52 14.20
CA ASP A 32 -12.72 49.69 12.86
C ASP A 32 -12.03 48.40 12.34
N GLY A 33 -11.65 48.40 11.08
CA GLY A 33 -11.03 47.23 10.47
C GLY A 33 -9.68 46.84 11.06
N LYS A 34 -8.89 47.81 11.57
CA LYS A 34 -7.60 47.57 12.20
C LYS A 34 -7.78 46.91 13.58
N ASP A 35 -8.67 47.46 14.40
CA ASP A 35 -9.05 46.88 15.69
C ASP A 35 -9.62 45.45 15.49
N ALA A 36 -10.43 45.25 14.45
CA ALA A 36 -10.95 43.97 14.08
C ALA A 36 -9.83 42.96 13.73
N LEU A 37 -8.85 43.35 12.91
CA LEU A 37 -7.73 42.51 12.53
C LEU A 37 -6.85 42.15 13.75
N GLU A 38 -6.59 43.13 14.64
CA GLU A 38 -5.84 42.86 15.88
C GLU A 38 -6.57 41.87 16.78
N LYS A 39 -7.87 42.00 16.96
CA LYS A 39 -8.74 41.11 17.73
C LYS A 39 -8.82 39.73 17.07
N PHE A 40 -8.94 39.67 15.74
CA PHE A 40 -8.93 38.43 14.99
C PHE A 40 -7.61 37.64 15.19
N ASN A 41 -6.48 38.33 15.17
CA ASN A 41 -5.15 37.71 15.39
C ASN A 41 -4.94 37.22 16.82
N ARG A 42 -5.54 37.87 17.82
CA ARG A 42 -5.41 37.49 19.23
C ARG A 42 -6.44 36.44 19.66
N GLY A 43 -7.56 36.36 18.95
CA GLY A 43 -8.69 35.48 19.27
C GLY A 43 -8.91 34.42 18.20
N TRP A 44 -9.75 33.46 18.52
CA TRP A 44 -10.16 32.42 17.58
C TRP A 44 -11.59 32.71 17.10
N HIS A 45 -11.69 33.49 16.02
CA HIS A 45 -12.99 33.88 15.47
C HIS A 45 -13.27 33.07 14.20
N GLU A 46 -14.44 32.44 14.18
CA GLU A 46 -14.87 31.55 13.08
C GLU A 46 -15.74 32.28 12.06
N ILE A 47 -16.39 33.34 12.52
CA ILE A 47 -17.32 34.17 11.74
C ILE A 47 -16.96 35.63 11.99
N VAL A 48 -16.98 36.43 10.93
CA VAL A 48 -16.76 37.87 10.98
C VAL A 48 -17.93 38.58 10.30
N PHE A 49 -18.57 39.48 11.00
CA PHE A 49 -19.49 40.47 10.43
C PHE A 49 -18.76 41.79 10.37
N SER A 50 -18.66 42.41 9.19
CA SER A 50 -17.92 43.67 9.01
C SER A 50 -18.67 44.64 8.15
N ASP A 51 -18.74 45.89 8.58
CA ASP A 51 -19.12 46.98 7.66
C ASP A 51 -18.07 47.17 6.56
N ILE A 52 -18.50 47.64 5.40
CA ILE A 52 -17.57 47.93 4.28
C ILE A 52 -16.76 49.19 4.56
N ARG A 53 -17.45 50.24 5.06
CA ARG A 53 -16.82 51.56 5.20
C ARG A 53 -16.51 51.88 6.65
N MET A 54 -15.29 51.57 7.04
CA MET A 54 -14.78 51.89 8.37
C MET A 54 -13.54 52.78 8.25
N PRO A 55 -13.24 53.61 9.28
CA PRO A 55 -11.99 54.34 9.34
C PRO A 55 -10.76 53.39 9.37
N ILE A 56 -9.59 53.90 8.98
CA ILE A 56 -8.28 53.24 9.07
C ILE A 56 -8.14 52.03 8.10
N MET A 57 -9.08 51.09 8.15
CA MET A 57 -9.09 49.89 7.29
C MET A 57 -10.55 49.56 6.93
N THR A 58 -10.82 49.41 5.66
CA THR A 58 -12.14 49.04 5.14
C THR A 58 -12.45 47.58 5.38
N GLY A 59 -13.73 47.16 5.39
CA GLY A 59 -14.14 45.77 5.52
C GLY A 59 -13.63 44.87 4.39
N ILE A 60 -13.41 45.41 3.18
CA ILE A 60 -12.83 44.68 2.06
C ILE A 60 -11.33 44.38 2.29
N GLU A 61 -10.59 45.37 2.80
CA GLU A 61 -9.18 45.15 3.18
C GLU A 61 -9.09 44.17 4.34
N LEU A 62 -9.97 44.27 5.34
CA LEU A 62 -10.07 43.32 6.45
C LEU A 62 -10.36 41.89 5.94
N LEU A 63 -11.32 41.75 5.02
CA LEU A 63 -11.63 40.43 4.40
C LEU A 63 -10.38 39.82 3.78
N ALA A 64 -9.63 40.62 2.97
CA ALA A 64 -8.43 40.13 2.30
C ALA A 64 -7.35 39.65 3.29
N GLU A 65 -7.16 40.35 4.42
CA GLU A 65 -6.22 39.94 5.47
C GLU A 65 -6.70 38.69 6.25
N VAL A 66 -7.99 38.65 6.63
CA VAL A 66 -8.59 37.49 7.34
C VAL A 66 -8.50 36.22 6.46
N MET A 67 -8.79 36.29 5.17
CA MET A 67 -8.70 35.15 4.27
C MET A 67 -7.28 34.61 4.10
N LYS A 68 -6.25 35.46 4.20
CA LYS A 68 -4.85 35.02 4.21
C LYS A 68 -4.49 34.24 5.49
N ILE A 69 -5.10 34.61 6.63
CA ILE A 69 -4.84 33.97 7.92
C ILE A 69 -5.62 32.66 8.03
N ASN A 70 -6.90 32.67 7.67
CA ASN A 70 -7.77 31.50 7.71
C ASN A 70 -8.85 31.57 6.61
N GLU A 71 -8.62 30.84 5.54
CA GLU A 71 -9.52 30.74 4.39
C GLU A 71 -10.89 30.14 4.68
N ASN A 72 -11.04 29.45 5.80
CA ASN A 72 -12.31 28.84 6.23
C ASN A 72 -13.19 29.80 7.05
N THR A 73 -12.71 31.00 7.41
CA THR A 73 -13.50 31.97 8.17
C THR A 73 -14.70 32.40 7.33
N GLN A 74 -15.89 32.38 7.93
CA GLN A 74 -17.09 32.85 7.27
C GLN A 74 -17.19 34.37 7.45
N PHE A 75 -16.86 35.10 6.41
CA PHE A 75 -16.86 36.57 6.43
C PHE A 75 -18.14 37.12 5.82
N ILE A 76 -18.92 37.86 6.59
CA ILE A 76 -20.19 38.48 6.20
C ILE A 76 -19.98 39.98 6.11
N ILE A 77 -20.28 40.55 4.98
CA ILE A 77 -20.22 42.01 4.76
C ILE A 77 -21.56 42.64 5.13
N MET A 78 -21.52 43.71 5.92
CA MET A 78 -22.67 44.59 6.18
C MET A 78 -22.49 45.87 5.40
N THR A 79 -23.51 46.36 4.67
CA THR A 79 -23.37 47.56 3.82
C THR A 79 -24.64 48.40 3.78
N SER A 80 -24.52 49.73 3.89
CA SER A 80 -25.59 50.68 3.68
C SER A 80 -25.85 51.05 2.20
N HIS A 81 -24.95 50.66 1.27
CA HIS A 81 -25.05 50.93 -0.14
C HIS A 81 -24.90 49.66 -0.94
N ALA A 82 -26.02 49.07 -1.35
CA ALA A 82 -26.04 47.94 -2.27
C ALA A 82 -25.72 48.41 -3.69
N SER A 83 -24.45 48.69 -4.01
CA SER A 83 -24.07 48.63 -5.42
C SER A 83 -23.80 47.14 -5.72
N VAL A 84 -24.48 46.61 -6.73
CA VAL A 84 -24.31 45.23 -7.19
C VAL A 84 -22.83 44.91 -7.43
N GLU A 85 -22.06 45.91 -7.87
CA GLU A 85 -20.62 45.78 -8.16
C GLU A 85 -19.78 45.49 -6.89
N ASN A 86 -20.05 46.19 -5.79
CA ASN A 86 -19.31 45.96 -4.52
C ASN A 86 -19.67 44.64 -3.86
N SER A 87 -20.91 44.22 -3.94
CA SER A 87 -21.34 42.92 -3.41
C SER A 87 -20.73 41.76 -4.18
N ILE A 88 -20.67 41.85 -5.52
CA ILE A 88 -20.01 40.86 -6.37
C ILE A 88 -18.50 40.85 -6.14
N ALA A 89 -17.86 41.99 -5.91
CA ALA A 89 -16.43 42.08 -5.63
C ALA A 89 -16.08 41.39 -4.28
N ALA A 90 -16.87 41.62 -3.23
CA ALA A 90 -16.70 40.99 -1.93
C ALA A 90 -16.84 39.43 -1.99
N LEU A 91 -17.88 38.95 -2.67
CA LEU A 91 -18.07 37.49 -2.87
C LEU A 91 -16.91 36.84 -3.67
N LYS A 92 -16.39 37.53 -4.70
CA LYS A 92 -15.21 37.06 -5.45
C LYS A 92 -13.93 37.02 -4.62
N GLN A 93 -13.84 37.84 -3.57
CA GLN A 93 -12.70 37.89 -2.66
C GLN A 93 -12.84 36.88 -1.49
N GLY A 94 -13.90 36.10 -1.45
CA GLY A 94 -14.09 35.04 -0.45
C GLY A 94 -15.07 35.39 0.66
N ALA A 95 -15.84 36.49 0.58
CA ALA A 95 -16.93 36.71 1.50
C ALA A 95 -17.97 35.59 1.39
N PHE A 96 -18.43 35.09 2.53
CA PHE A 96 -19.49 34.08 2.59
C PHE A 96 -20.83 34.64 2.12
N ASP A 97 -21.15 35.87 2.58
CA ASP A 97 -22.41 36.51 2.29
C ASP A 97 -22.33 38.03 2.52
N TYR A 98 -23.39 38.74 2.19
CA TYR A 98 -23.53 40.17 2.51
C TYR A 98 -24.94 40.49 3.03
N ILE A 99 -25.08 41.52 3.86
CA ILE A 99 -26.32 41.99 4.44
C ILE A 99 -26.45 43.52 4.17
N ILE A 100 -27.62 43.94 3.75
CA ILE A 100 -27.89 45.37 3.44
C ILE A 100 -28.45 46.04 4.71
N LYS A 101 -27.87 47.20 5.08
CA LYS A 101 -28.37 48.11 6.11
C LYS A 101 -29.32 49.15 5.48
N PRO A 102 -30.36 49.62 6.17
CA PRO A 102 -30.84 49.17 7.47
C PRO A 102 -31.45 47.77 7.37
N PHE A 103 -31.26 46.95 8.42
CA PHE A 103 -31.80 45.60 8.44
C PHE A 103 -33.34 45.67 8.41
N SER A 104 -33.94 45.24 7.28
CA SER A 104 -35.39 45.20 7.11
C SER A 104 -36.06 44.28 8.14
N GLU A 105 -35.38 43.22 8.47
CA GLU A 105 -35.73 42.22 9.50
C GLU A 105 -34.47 41.86 10.28
N LEU A 106 -34.54 41.92 11.64
CA LEU A 106 -33.42 41.58 12.51
C LEU A 106 -33.03 40.11 12.39
N ASP A 107 -34.01 39.27 12.05
CA ASP A 107 -33.81 37.83 11.80
C ASP A 107 -32.80 37.55 10.65
N LEU A 108 -32.60 38.50 9.73
CA LEU A 108 -31.66 38.34 8.63
C LEU A 108 -30.19 38.15 9.10
N VAL A 109 -29.82 38.85 10.20
CA VAL A 109 -28.47 38.70 10.81
C VAL A 109 -28.30 37.29 11.38
N VAL A 110 -29.33 36.88 12.16
CA VAL A 110 -29.38 35.57 12.84
C VAL A 110 -29.37 34.42 11.79
N ASP A 111 -30.20 34.52 10.77
CA ASP A 111 -30.29 33.52 9.70
C ASP A 111 -28.99 33.41 8.88
N THR A 112 -28.34 34.54 8.65
CA THR A 112 -27.03 34.54 7.96
C THR A 112 -25.94 33.87 8.85
N ALA A 113 -25.95 34.17 10.15
CA ALA A 113 -25.07 33.48 11.10
C ALA A 113 -25.33 31.96 11.12
N LYS A 114 -26.60 31.52 11.16
CA LYS A 114 -26.99 30.10 11.11
C LYS A 114 -26.49 29.41 9.83
N ARG A 115 -26.61 30.08 8.68
CA ARG A 115 -26.09 29.55 7.41
C ARG A 115 -24.55 29.43 7.41
N ALA A 116 -23.87 30.44 7.95
CA ALA A 116 -22.42 30.43 8.10
C ALA A 116 -21.93 29.28 9.01
N ILE A 117 -22.60 29.07 10.13
CA ILE A 117 -22.34 27.98 11.07
C ILE A 117 -22.53 26.60 10.40
N ALA A 118 -23.65 26.45 9.67
CA ALA A 118 -23.92 25.20 8.94
C ALA A 118 -22.85 24.91 7.90
N ASN A 119 -22.38 25.92 7.17
CA ASN A 119 -21.29 25.79 6.19
C ASN A 119 -19.97 25.37 6.86
N LEU A 120 -19.57 26.03 7.95
CA LEU A 120 -18.38 25.67 8.73
C LEU A 120 -18.44 24.23 9.23
N THR A 121 -19.60 23.82 9.73
CA THR A 121 -19.81 22.45 10.21
C THR A 121 -19.67 21.43 9.09
N ALA A 122 -20.19 21.74 7.90
CA ALA A 122 -20.06 20.90 6.71
C ALA A 122 -18.60 20.77 6.27
N ILE A 123 -17.87 21.91 6.20
CA ILE A 123 -16.42 21.92 5.85
C ILE A 123 -15.61 21.06 6.82
N ARG A 124 -15.81 21.22 8.13
CA ARG A 124 -15.12 20.44 9.17
C ARG A 124 -15.43 18.95 9.07
N LYS A 125 -16.69 18.61 8.83
CA LYS A 125 -17.12 17.22 8.65
C LYS A 125 -16.46 16.62 7.40
N GLN A 126 -16.41 17.37 6.31
CA GLN A 126 -15.73 16.92 5.08
C GLN A 126 -14.23 16.69 5.31
N GLN A 127 -13.53 17.60 5.95
CA GLN A 127 -12.10 17.47 6.26
C GLN A 127 -11.84 16.26 7.15
N TYR A 128 -12.68 16.04 8.19
CA TYR A 128 -12.60 14.87 9.05
C TYR A 128 -12.80 13.57 8.27
N LEU A 129 -13.81 13.51 7.39
CA LEU A 129 -14.07 12.32 6.57
C LEU A 129 -12.91 12.02 5.61
N VAL A 130 -12.37 13.05 4.96
CA VAL A 130 -11.22 12.90 4.04
C VAL A 130 -10.00 12.34 4.79
N SER A 131 -9.67 12.90 5.95
CA SER A 131 -8.54 12.43 6.76
C SER A 131 -8.74 10.99 7.25
N THR A 132 -9.96 10.64 7.64
CA THR A 132 -10.33 9.29 8.09
C THR A 132 -10.23 8.28 6.95
N LEU A 133 -10.78 8.62 5.77
CA LEU A 133 -10.71 7.77 4.56
C LEU A 133 -9.26 7.54 4.12
N SER A 134 -8.43 8.58 4.15
CA SER A 134 -7.01 8.46 3.81
C SER A 134 -6.29 7.47 4.72
N ARG A 135 -6.54 7.55 6.03
CA ARG A 135 -5.96 6.61 6.99
C ARG A 135 -6.41 5.16 6.75
N GLN A 136 -7.72 4.97 6.55
CA GLN A 136 -8.29 3.64 6.28
C GLN A 136 -7.75 3.03 4.97
N ASN A 137 -7.55 3.84 3.93
CA ASN A 137 -6.96 3.38 2.68
C ASN A 137 -5.52 2.88 2.85
N VAL A 138 -4.71 3.54 3.66
CA VAL A 138 -3.36 3.09 4.00
C VAL A 138 -3.41 1.75 4.75
N GLU A 139 -4.23 1.66 5.80
CA GLU A 139 -4.40 0.41 6.58
C GLU A 139 -4.89 -0.76 5.72
N LEU A 140 -5.85 -0.51 4.81
CA LEU A 140 -6.33 -1.51 3.84
C LEU A 140 -5.23 -1.95 2.87
N GLY A 141 -4.40 -1.02 2.41
CA GLY A 141 -3.25 -1.31 1.55
C GLY A 141 -2.26 -2.27 2.21
N ASP A 142 -1.89 -1.98 3.45
CA ASP A 142 -0.98 -2.80 4.24
C ASP A 142 -1.56 -4.19 4.55
N LEU A 143 -2.85 -4.23 4.90
CA LEU A 143 -3.55 -5.50 5.15
C LEU A 143 -3.62 -6.35 3.88
N ASN A 144 -3.98 -5.76 2.75
CA ASN A 144 -4.00 -6.45 1.46
C ASN A 144 -2.62 -7.00 1.07
N LYS A 145 -1.54 -6.25 1.31
CA LYS A 145 -0.17 -6.71 1.08
C LYS A 145 0.13 -7.95 1.93
N LYS A 146 -0.15 -7.91 3.23
CA LYS A 146 0.01 -9.05 4.13
C LYS A 146 -0.82 -10.26 3.71
N PHE A 147 -2.07 -10.05 3.32
CA PHE A 147 -2.93 -11.13 2.81
C PHE A 147 -2.35 -11.78 1.54
N ARG A 148 -1.87 -10.97 0.59
CA ARG A 148 -1.23 -11.50 -0.62
C ARG A 148 0.02 -12.30 -0.27
N GLU A 149 0.89 -11.79 0.59
CA GLU A 149 2.09 -12.51 1.03
C GLU A 149 1.74 -13.85 1.69
N MET A 150 0.76 -13.90 2.60
CA MET A 150 0.29 -15.15 3.21
C MET A 150 -0.35 -16.10 2.20
N ALA A 151 -1.06 -15.58 1.19
CA ALA A 151 -1.72 -16.39 0.17
C ALA A 151 -0.74 -17.06 -0.81
N ILE A 152 0.45 -16.48 -1.01
CA ILE A 152 1.43 -16.94 -2.01
C ILE A 152 2.66 -17.62 -1.39
N ARG A 153 2.84 -17.57 -0.07
CA ARG A 153 3.97 -18.17 0.63
C ARG A 153 3.61 -19.48 1.32
N ASP A 154 4.60 -20.36 1.47
CA ASP A 154 4.55 -21.53 2.34
C ASP A 154 4.84 -21.12 3.78
N GLY A 155 3.98 -21.53 4.70
CA GLY A 155 4.07 -21.10 6.10
C GLY A 155 5.26 -21.64 6.87
N LEU A 156 5.87 -22.75 6.43
CA LEU A 156 7.04 -23.34 7.08
C LEU A 156 8.34 -22.72 6.57
N THR A 157 8.49 -22.65 5.25
CA THR A 157 9.76 -22.32 4.59
C THR A 157 9.89 -20.85 4.18
N GLY A 158 8.77 -20.12 4.11
CA GLY A 158 8.72 -18.75 3.59
C GLY A 158 8.92 -18.64 2.08
N LEU A 159 9.20 -19.73 1.38
CA LEU A 159 9.24 -19.78 -0.08
C LEU A 159 7.85 -19.54 -0.69
N PHE A 160 7.77 -19.37 -2.00
CA PHE A 160 6.46 -19.40 -2.64
C PHE A 160 5.79 -20.76 -2.45
N ASN A 161 4.47 -20.79 -2.37
CA ASN A 161 3.71 -22.01 -2.29
C ASN A 161 3.44 -22.63 -3.65
N HIS A 162 2.95 -23.86 -3.68
CA HIS A 162 2.61 -24.61 -4.87
C HIS A 162 1.70 -23.83 -5.84
N ARG A 163 0.63 -23.21 -5.32
CA ARG A 163 -0.34 -22.46 -6.16
C ARG A 163 0.36 -21.32 -6.90
N HIS A 164 1.10 -20.51 -6.20
CA HIS A 164 1.81 -19.39 -6.82
C HIS A 164 2.86 -19.86 -7.83
N ALA A 165 3.58 -20.95 -7.52
CA ALA A 165 4.54 -21.55 -8.46
C ALA A 165 3.86 -22.03 -9.73
N GLN A 166 2.68 -22.62 -9.63
CA GLN A 166 1.92 -23.10 -10.79
C GLN A 166 1.42 -21.96 -11.67
N ASP A 167 0.92 -20.89 -11.06
CA ASP A 167 0.49 -19.68 -11.79
C ASP A 167 1.68 -19.06 -12.53
N ARG A 168 2.81 -18.89 -11.85
CA ARG A 168 4.03 -18.33 -12.44
C ARG A 168 4.64 -19.21 -13.53
N LEU A 169 4.56 -20.52 -13.38
CA LEU A 169 5.02 -21.46 -14.40
C LEU A 169 4.20 -21.32 -15.69
N ASN A 170 2.89 -21.21 -15.57
CA ASN A 170 1.98 -21.01 -16.71
C ASN A 170 2.28 -19.65 -17.40
N GLU A 171 2.46 -18.58 -16.63
CA GLU A 171 2.83 -17.27 -17.16
C GLU A 171 4.17 -17.32 -17.91
N GLU A 172 5.19 -17.99 -17.35
CA GLU A 172 6.51 -18.07 -17.96
C GLU A 172 6.50 -18.96 -19.21
N TYR A 173 5.66 -20.01 -19.22
CA TYR A 173 5.44 -20.84 -20.40
C TYR A 173 4.83 -20.02 -21.56
N GLU A 174 3.75 -19.28 -21.30
CA GLU A 174 3.12 -18.44 -22.31
C GLU A 174 4.07 -17.32 -22.81
N ARG A 175 4.81 -16.73 -21.89
CA ARG A 175 5.82 -15.72 -22.21
C ARG A 175 6.92 -16.27 -23.08
N SER A 176 7.42 -17.46 -22.73
CA SER A 176 8.46 -18.15 -23.49
C SER A 176 8.00 -18.45 -24.90
N ARG A 177 6.79 -18.98 -25.08
CA ARG A 177 6.21 -19.24 -26.41
C ARG A 177 6.07 -17.99 -27.25
N ARG A 178 5.56 -16.91 -26.65
CA ARG A 178 5.30 -15.64 -27.35
C ARG A 178 6.58 -14.94 -27.80
N PHE A 179 7.62 -14.97 -26.97
CA PHE A 179 8.86 -14.22 -27.23
C PHE A 179 10.03 -15.11 -27.63
N GLN A 180 9.81 -16.41 -27.80
CA GLN A 180 10.83 -17.41 -28.11
C GLN A 180 12.02 -17.39 -27.15
N ARG A 181 11.75 -17.09 -25.87
CA ARG A 181 12.74 -17.10 -24.80
C ARG A 181 12.76 -18.47 -24.14
N ARG A 182 13.93 -18.89 -23.71
CA ARG A 182 14.08 -20.17 -23.01
C ARG A 182 13.90 -19.95 -21.52
N PHE A 183 13.27 -20.91 -20.85
CA PHE A 183 13.35 -21.04 -19.41
C PHE A 183 13.53 -22.51 -19.05
N SER A 184 13.99 -22.75 -17.84
CA SER A 184 14.19 -24.09 -17.31
C SER A 184 13.53 -24.24 -15.96
N ILE A 185 13.14 -25.45 -15.60
CA ILE A 185 12.72 -25.78 -14.27
C ILE A 185 13.67 -26.80 -13.66
N LEU A 186 13.85 -26.68 -12.34
CA LEU A 186 14.52 -27.64 -11.51
C LEU A 186 13.48 -28.18 -10.53
N PHE A 187 13.20 -29.46 -10.59
CA PHE A 187 12.37 -30.14 -9.62
C PHE A 187 13.27 -30.90 -8.65
N MET A 188 12.99 -30.83 -7.34
CA MET A 188 13.90 -31.32 -6.32
C MET A 188 13.13 -32.01 -5.23
N ASP A 189 13.72 -33.07 -4.70
CA ASP A 189 13.17 -33.82 -3.57
C ASP A 189 14.30 -34.15 -2.60
N VAL A 190 13.97 -34.03 -1.29
CA VAL A 190 14.94 -34.32 -0.21
C VAL A 190 15.09 -35.80 -0.01
N ASP A 191 16.30 -36.30 -0.27
CA ASP A 191 16.60 -37.73 -0.20
C ASP A 191 16.37 -38.33 1.20
N ASN A 192 15.58 -39.40 1.25
CA ASN A 192 15.28 -40.14 2.49
C ASN A 192 14.67 -39.27 3.60
N PHE A 193 13.90 -38.25 3.26
CA PHE A 193 13.33 -37.30 4.25
C PHE A 193 12.38 -37.98 5.25
N LYS A 194 11.58 -38.96 4.80
CA LYS A 194 10.75 -39.77 5.70
C LYS A 194 11.60 -40.48 6.73
N PHE A 195 12.70 -41.12 6.32
CA PHE A 195 13.63 -41.78 7.25
C PHE A 195 14.22 -40.77 8.25
N PHE A 196 14.54 -39.56 7.82
CA PHE A 196 15.01 -38.49 8.72
C PHE A 196 13.97 -38.18 9.79
N ASN A 197 12.71 -37.96 9.39
CA ASN A 197 11.60 -37.64 10.28
C ASN A 197 11.31 -38.79 11.28
N ASP A 198 11.29 -40.02 10.79
CA ASP A 198 11.01 -41.20 11.62
C ASP A 198 12.05 -41.38 12.72
N ASN A 199 13.31 -40.98 12.48
CA ASN A 199 14.38 -41.12 13.46
C ASN A 199 14.59 -39.90 14.36
N ASN A 200 14.28 -38.68 13.88
CA ASN A 200 14.62 -37.42 14.57
C ASN A 200 13.42 -36.55 14.92
N GLY A 201 12.20 -36.95 14.49
CA GLY A 201 10.96 -36.23 14.70
C GLY A 201 10.72 -35.14 13.65
N HIS A 202 9.46 -34.76 13.50
CA HIS A 202 9.01 -33.77 12.49
C HIS A 202 9.61 -32.39 12.70
N GLN A 203 9.85 -31.97 13.95
CA GLN A 203 10.46 -30.64 14.21
C GLN A 203 11.90 -30.57 13.66
N ALA A 204 12.68 -31.64 13.75
CA ALA A 204 14.01 -31.69 13.15
C ALA A 204 13.93 -31.66 11.62
N GLY A 205 12.95 -32.36 11.04
CA GLY A 205 12.69 -32.27 9.59
C GLY A 205 12.28 -30.88 9.13
N ASP A 206 11.45 -30.17 9.90
CA ASP A 206 11.06 -28.79 9.60
C ASP A 206 12.27 -27.85 9.54
N GLU A 207 13.24 -28.02 10.45
CA GLU A 207 14.49 -27.24 10.42
C GLU A 207 15.36 -27.58 9.21
N VAL A 208 15.37 -28.84 8.78
CA VAL A 208 16.03 -29.24 7.52
C VAL A 208 15.39 -28.53 6.33
N LEU A 209 14.07 -28.54 6.21
CA LEU A 209 13.36 -27.87 5.12
C LEU A 209 13.59 -26.36 5.10
N LYS A 210 13.56 -25.70 6.27
CA LYS A 210 13.88 -24.26 6.40
C LYS A 210 15.30 -23.96 5.93
N THR A 211 16.27 -24.76 6.36
CA THR A 211 17.67 -24.57 5.99
C THR A 211 17.89 -24.78 4.49
N ILE A 212 17.32 -25.83 3.92
CA ILE A 212 17.37 -26.08 2.45
C ILE A 212 16.78 -24.89 1.70
N SER A 213 15.65 -24.35 2.17
CA SER A 213 15.00 -23.20 1.56
C SER A 213 15.89 -21.95 1.55
N GLN A 214 16.63 -21.69 2.62
CA GLN A 214 17.59 -20.59 2.72
C GLN A 214 18.78 -20.81 1.76
N LEU A 215 19.32 -22.02 1.70
CA LEU A 215 20.40 -22.36 0.78
C LEU A 215 19.97 -22.19 -0.67
N MET A 216 18.77 -22.66 -1.05
CA MET A 216 18.24 -22.46 -2.40
C MET A 216 18.09 -20.97 -2.74
N THR A 217 17.54 -20.18 -1.81
CA THR A 217 17.32 -18.75 -2.01
C THR A 217 18.63 -17.98 -2.21
N SER A 218 19.72 -18.42 -1.56
CA SER A 218 21.04 -17.78 -1.73
C SER A 218 21.71 -18.09 -3.07
N GLU A 219 21.30 -19.14 -3.76
CA GLU A 219 21.91 -19.60 -5.02
C GLU A 219 21.17 -19.07 -6.27
N ILE A 220 19.95 -18.58 -6.15
CA ILE A 220 19.13 -18.11 -7.26
C ILE A 220 19.26 -16.60 -7.48
N ARG A 221 18.88 -16.15 -8.66
CA ARG A 221 18.80 -14.72 -9.01
C ARG A 221 17.42 -14.16 -8.62
N GLU A 222 17.32 -12.85 -8.55
CA GLU A 222 16.04 -12.17 -8.33
C GLU A 222 14.97 -12.47 -9.40
N SER A 223 15.42 -12.77 -10.63
CA SER A 223 14.55 -13.16 -11.75
C SER A 223 13.98 -14.58 -11.63
N ASP A 224 14.56 -15.41 -10.78
CA ASP A 224 14.18 -16.80 -10.62
C ASP A 224 13.17 -16.94 -9.48
N LEU A 225 12.32 -17.94 -9.56
CA LEU A 225 11.35 -18.23 -8.50
C LEU A 225 11.68 -19.56 -7.86
N VAL A 226 11.74 -19.60 -6.53
CA VAL A 226 11.82 -20.84 -5.77
C VAL A 226 10.55 -21.04 -4.95
N ALA A 227 10.01 -22.25 -4.96
CA ALA A 227 8.79 -22.60 -4.25
C ALA A 227 8.88 -23.99 -3.60
N ARG A 228 8.12 -24.17 -2.53
CA ARG A 228 7.82 -25.49 -2.00
C ARG A 228 6.63 -26.07 -2.77
N TRP A 229 6.87 -27.19 -3.45
CA TRP A 229 5.87 -27.82 -4.30
C TRP A 229 5.00 -28.82 -3.54
N GLY A 230 5.61 -29.58 -2.62
CA GLY A 230 4.96 -30.58 -1.79
C GLY A 230 5.56 -30.66 -0.39
N GLY A 231 5.40 -31.77 0.29
CA GLY A 231 5.94 -32.02 1.65
C GLY A 231 7.44 -31.76 1.74
N GLU A 232 8.22 -32.44 0.89
CA GLU A 232 9.67 -32.41 0.84
C GLU A 232 10.18 -32.05 -0.57
N GLU A 233 9.27 -31.57 -1.42
CA GLU A 233 9.54 -31.26 -2.82
C GLU A 233 9.61 -29.76 -3.03
N PHE A 234 10.53 -29.37 -3.88
CA PHE A 234 10.77 -27.98 -4.25
C PHE A 234 10.86 -27.81 -5.75
N ILE A 235 10.52 -26.64 -6.24
CA ILE A 235 10.66 -26.26 -7.65
C ILE A 235 11.36 -24.90 -7.77
N ILE A 236 12.25 -24.81 -8.77
CA ILE A 236 12.78 -23.51 -9.22
C ILE A 236 12.35 -23.30 -10.66
N ILE A 237 11.81 -22.12 -10.95
CA ILE A 237 11.54 -21.64 -12.30
C ILE A 237 12.66 -20.64 -12.63
N ALA A 238 13.60 -21.06 -13.47
CA ALA A 238 14.76 -20.26 -13.87
C ALA A 238 14.47 -19.56 -15.19
N ALA A 239 14.10 -18.28 -15.12
CA ALA A 239 13.78 -17.46 -16.29
C ALA A 239 15.00 -17.23 -17.18
N GLU A 240 14.80 -17.16 -18.50
CA GLU A 240 15.85 -16.91 -19.51
C GLU A 240 17.09 -17.79 -19.35
N THR A 241 16.90 -19.02 -18.87
CA THR A 241 17.96 -19.97 -18.52
C THR A 241 17.92 -21.18 -19.46
N ASN A 242 19.05 -21.48 -20.08
CA ASN A 242 19.20 -22.66 -20.95
C ASN A 242 19.56 -23.91 -20.12
N ALA A 243 19.54 -25.08 -20.78
CA ALA A 243 19.82 -26.37 -20.15
C ALA A 243 21.19 -26.43 -19.43
N LYS A 244 22.23 -25.88 -20.00
CA LYS A 244 23.57 -25.88 -19.39
C LYS A 244 23.58 -25.05 -18.12
N GLN A 245 23.06 -23.83 -18.19
CA GLN A 245 22.99 -22.93 -17.04
C GLN A 245 22.09 -23.51 -15.91
N ALA A 246 20.95 -24.14 -16.27
CA ALA A 246 20.06 -24.79 -15.32
C ALA A 246 20.76 -25.96 -14.61
N CYS A 247 21.52 -26.76 -15.33
CA CYS A 247 22.33 -27.84 -14.77
C CYS A 247 23.43 -27.32 -13.82
N GLU A 248 24.10 -26.24 -14.19
CA GLU A 248 25.10 -25.59 -13.31
C GLU A 248 24.46 -25.05 -12.03
N LEU A 249 23.28 -24.44 -12.12
CA LEU A 249 22.50 -24.01 -10.94
C LEU A 249 22.10 -25.19 -10.07
N ALA A 250 21.57 -26.26 -10.66
CA ALA A 250 21.17 -27.47 -9.95
C ALA A 250 22.35 -28.08 -9.17
N GLU A 251 23.53 -28.20 -9.79
CA GLU A 251 24.71 -28.74 -9.11
C GLU A 251 25.21 -27.82 -7.98
N ARG A 252 25.16 -26.50 -8.13
CA ARG A 252 25.51 -25.58 -7.05
C ARG A 252 24.59 -25.79 -5.85
N ILE A 253 23.26 -25.84 -6.06
CA ILE A 253 22.26 -26.08 -5.01
C ILE A 253 22.50 -27.45 -4.36
N ARG A 254 22.65 -28.52 -5.16
CA ARG A 254 22.91 -29.86 -4.65
C ARG A 254 24.14 -29.91 -3.75
N LEU A 255 25.24 -29.28 -4.21
CA LEU A 255 26.49 -29.22 -3.44
C LEU A 255 26.36 -28.35 -2.19
N ALA A 256 25.66 -27.24 -2.26
CA ALA A 256 25.39 -26.40 -1.09
C ALA A 256 24.64 -27.16 0.01
N VAL A 257 23.62 -27.95 -0.38
CA VAL A 257 22.89 -28.79 0.57
C VAL A 257 23.74 -29.97 1.08
N ALA A 258 24.40 -30.70 0.19
CA ALA A 258 25.19 -31.88 0.57
C ALA A 258 26.37 -31.53 1.50
N ASN A 259 26.95 -30.34 1.35
CA ASN A 259 28.10 -29.88 2.16
C ASN A 259 27.67 -29.13 3.44
N TYR A 260 26.39 -28.84 3.62
CA TYR A 260 25.92 -28.18 4.85
C TYR A 260 25.90 -29.14 6.03
N ALA A 261 26.34 -28.67 7.19
CA ALA A 261 26.43 -29.47 8.41
C ALA A 261 25.06 -29.55 9.13
N PHE A 262 24.11 -30.31 8.55
CA PHE A 262 22.83 -30.53 9.20
C PHE A 262 23.00 -31.36 10.49
N ALA A 263 22.19 -31.01 11.49
CA ALA A 263 22.06 -31.89 12.68
C ALA A 263 21.58 -33.29 12.23
N HIS A 264 22.08 -34.34 12.85
CA HIS A 264 21.74 -35.74 12.58
C HIS A 264 22.04 -36.24 11.15
N ALA A 265 22.71 -35.46 10.29
CA ALA A 265 23.00 -35.83 8.90
C ALA A 265 23.76 -37.18 8.78
N LYS A 266 24.68 -37.46 9.71
CA LYS A 266 25.45 -38.71 9.73
C LYS A 266 24.63 -39.98 9.93
N GLN A 267 23.41 -39.85 10.45
CA GLN A 267 22.48 -40.97 10.66
C GLN A 267 21.70 -41.31 9.38
N GLN A 268 21.78 -40.47 8.35
CA GLN A 268 21.14 -40.73 7.08
C GLN A 268 21.79 -41.87 6.30
N PRO A 269 21.05 -42.63 5.47
CA PRO A 269 21.60 -43.72 4.65
C PRO A 269 22.78 -43.30 3.78
N LEU A 270 22.82 -42.05 3.37
CA LEU A 270 23.94 -41.47 2.56
C LEU A 270 25.00 -40.79 3.44
N GLY A 271 24.83 -40.77 4.78
CA GLY A 271 25.72 -40.07 5.70
C GLY A 271 25.56 -38.51 5.63
N MET A 272 24.60 -38.01 4.90
CA MET A 272 24.32 -36.60 4.72
C MET A 272 22.86 -36.36 4.32
N VAL A 273 22.38 -35.13 4.52
CA VAL A 273 21.14 -34.65 3.90
C VAL A 273 21.48 -34.23 2.47
N SER A 274 20.71 -34.70 1.50
CA SER A 274 20.97 -34.44 0.09
C SER A 274 19.69 -34.25 -0.71
N LEU A 275 19.84 -33.79 -1.95
CA LEU A 275 18.76 -33.57 -2.91
C LEU A 275 18.96 -34.44 -4.15
N SER A 276 17.90 -35.06 -4.63
CA SER A 276 17.79 -35.52 -6.01
C SER A 276 17.14 -34.44 -6.84
N ILE A 277 17.78 -34.04 -7.94
CA ILE A 277 17.35 -32.90 -8.76
C ILE A 277 17.12 -33.35 -10.20
N GLY A 278 15.93 -33.05 -10.72
CA GLY A 278 15.57 -33.18 -12.12
C GLY A 278 15.52 -31.82 -12.79
N VAL A 279 16.14 -31.70 -13.95
CA VAL A 279 16.17 -30.48 -14.75
C VAL A 279 15.47 -30.69 -16.08
N ALA A 280 14.55 -29.79 -16.43
CA ALA A 280 13.92 -29.74 -17.75
C ALA A 280 13.94 -28.32 -18.31
N THR A 281 14.19 -28.21 -19.60
CA THR A 281 14.21 -26.92 -20.32
C THR A 281 13.13 -26.93 -21.40
N ILE A 282 12.39 -25.84 -21.52
CA ILE A 282 11.36 -25.70 -22.56
C ILE A 282 11.96 -25.93 -23.96
N SER A 283 11.22 -26.68 -24.77
CA SER A 283 11.57 -26.96 -26.17
C SER A 283 10.35 -26.69 -27.05
N ASN A 284 10.57 -26.75 -28.38
CA ASN A 284 9.48 -26.61 -29.36
C ASN A 284 8.44 -27.75 -29.28
N THR A 285 8.79 -28.87 -28.66
CA THR A 285 7.93 -30.04 -28.50
C THR A 285 7.23 -30.07 -27.13
N THR A 286 7.48 -29.12 -26.25
CA THR A 286 6.79 -29.02 -24.95
C THR A 286 5.34 -28.57 -25.20
N GLU A 287 4.37 -29.41 -24.85
CA GLU A 287 2.97 -29.17 -25.14
C GLU A 287 2.36 -28.12 -24.23
N ASP A 288 2.66 -28.19 -22.94
CA ASP A 288 2.20 -27.28 -21.90
C ASP A 288 3.19 -27.19 -20.74
N ALA A 289 2.90 -26.30 -19.79
CA ALA A 289 3.74 -26.10 -18.61
C ALA A 289 3.81 -27.34 -17.72
N GLN A 290 2.72 -28.12 -17.65
CA GLN A 290 2.63 -29.32 -16.81
C GLN A 290 3.49 -30.46 -17.34
N SER A 291 3.56 -30.61 -18.67
CA SER A 291 4.44 -31.56 -19.34
C SER A 291 5.91 -31.30 -18.98
N LEU A 292 6.30 -30.01 -18.82
CA LEU A 292 7.66 -29.67 -18.40
C LEU A 292 7.94 -30.10 -16.94
N VAL A 293 6.96 -29.91 -16.05
CA VAL A 293 7.07 -30.38 -14.64
C VAL A 293 7.22 -31.89 -14.61
N LYS A 294 6.38 -32.60 -15.36
CA LYS A 294 6.45 -34.07 -15.43
C LYS A 294 7.82 -34.54 -15.89
N LEU A 295 8.39 -33.93 -16.92
CA LEU A 295 9.75 -34.28 -17.39
C LEU A 295 10.81 -34.06 -16.30
N ALA A 296 10.71 -33.01 -15.52
CA ALA A 296 11.64 -32.77 -14.41
C ALA A 296 11.44 -33.76 -13.25
N ASP A 297 10.20 -34.10 -12.93
CA ASP A 297 9.85 -35.08 -11.90
C ASP A 297 10.34 -36.50 -12.29
N ASP A 298 10.12 -36.93 -13.55
CA ASP A 298 10.66 -38.16 -14.08
C ASP A 298 12.20 -38.21 -13.95
N ALA A 299 12.86 -37.09 -14.14
CA ALA A 299 14.32 -36.96 -13.95
C ALA A 299 14.72 -37.08 -12.46
N VAL A 300 13.91 -36.56 -11.51
CA VAL A 300 14.12 -36.78 -10.07
C VAL A 300 13.98 -38.26 -9.72
N TYR A 301 12.93 -38.90 -10.23
CA TYR A 301 12.75 -40.34 -10.02
C TYR A 301 13.98 -41.12 -10.50
N HIS A 302 14.48 -40.83 -11.69
CA HIS A 302 15.70 -41.42 -12.22
C HIS A 302 16.95 -41.14 -11.34
N ALA A 303 17.07 -39.93 -10.80
CA ALA A 303 18.13 -39.56 -9.87
C ALA A 303 18.07 -40.41 -8.58
N LYS A 304 16.88 -40.62 -8.01
CA LYS A 304 16.63 -41.43 -6.82
C LYS A 304 17.01 -42.93 -7.05
N ASP A 305 16.57 -43.47 -8.22
CA ASP A 305 16.81 -44.88 -8.57
C ASP A 305 18.29 -45.21 -8.78
N HIS A 306 19.06 -44.24 -9.26
CA HIS A 306 20.49 -44.39 -9.53
C HIS A 306 21.41 -44.00 -8.38
N GLY A 307 20.90 -43.92 -7.13
CA GLY A 307 21.70 -43.75 -5.93
C GLY A 307 21.65 -42.36 -5.32
N ARG A 308 20.66 -41.54 -5.68
CA ARG A 308 20.37 -40.22 -5.06
C ARG A 308 21.52 -39.24 -5.14
N ASN A 309 21.39 -38.09 -4.45
CA ASN A 309 22.37 -37.00 -4.40
C ASN A 309 23.01 -36.70 -5.75
N ARG A 310 22.16 -36.41 -6.74
CA ARG A 310 22.58 -36.12 -8.12
C ARG A 310 21.61 -35.27 -8.88
N THR A 311 22.10 -34.65 -9.94
CA THR A 311 21.28 -33.97 -10.93
C THR A 311 21.14 -34.82 -12.18
N VAL A 312 19.91 -34.92 -12.69
CA VAL A 312 19.59 -35.57 -13.96
C VAL A 312 18.91 -34.53 -14.86
N PHE A 313 19.36 -34.45 -16.10
CA PHE A 313 18.75 -33.59 -17.11
C PHE A 313 17.95 -34.44 -18.11
N CYS A 314 16.69 -34.06 -18.29
CA CYS A 314 15.82 -34.67 -19.28
C CYS A 314 15.91 -33.93 -20.63
N VAL A 315 16.35 -34.57 -21.67
CA VAL A 315 16.49 -34.02 -23.04
C VAL A 315 15.19 -34.25 -23.83
N ARG A 316 14.57 -35.42 -23.64
CA ARG A 316 13.28 -35.89 -24.19
C ARG A 316 12.78 -36.99 -23.27
N GLU A 317 11.50 -37.38 -23.40
CA GLU A 317 10.88 -38.44 -22.58
C GLU A 317 11.71 -39.74 -22.51
N ASP A 318 12.53 -40.02 -23.54
CA ASP A 318 13.32 -41.26 -23.67
C ASP A 318 14.84 -41.07 -23.43
N VAL A 319 15.33 -39.85 -23.20
CA VAL A 319 16.78 -39.57 -23.08
C VAL A 319 17.10 -38.80 -21.81
N MET A 320 17.48 -39.54 -20.76
CA MET A 320 17.99 -39.00 -19.50
C MET A 320 19.52 -38.98 -19.47
N ARG A 321 20.12 -37.83 -19.14
CA ARG A 321 21.56 -37.69 -19.02
C ARG A 321 21.97 -37.23 -17.64
N ARG A 322 22.88 -38.02 -17.03
CA ARG A 322 23.55 -37.59 -15.80
C ARG A 322 24.52 -36.47 -16.12
N ILE A 323 24.55 -35.45 -15.28
CA ILE A 323 25.59 -34.41 -15.37
C ILE A 323 26.85 -34.95 -14.70
N PRO A 324 28.01 -34.94 -15.37
CA PRO A 324 29.28 -35.31 -14.78
C PRO A 324 29.58 -34.43 -13.56
N ARG A 325 30.21 -35.01 -12.54
CA ARG A 325 30.68 -34.32 -11.34
C ARG A 325 31.74 -33.27 -11.68
#